data_7e85c47b6ec40dc99c61c64b6ce7c1c1
#
_entry.id   7e85c47b6ec40dc99c61c64b6ce7c1c1
#
_cell.length_a   1.000
_cell.length_b   1.000
_cell.length_c   1.000
_cell.angle_alpha   90.00
_cell.angle_beta   90.00
_cell.angle_gamma   90.00
#
_symmetry.space_group_name_H-M   'P 1'
#
loop_
_entity.id
_entity.type
_entity.pdbx_description
1 polymer ?
#
loop_
_entity_poly.entity_id
_entity_poly.type
_entity_poly.pdbx_seq_one_letter_code
_entity_poly.pdbx_strand_id
1 'polypeptide(L)'
;RAAHLRSEALVKQEAGARDSFIELSADKAEVYVQEQLVLTIQLFFSGNLIRGELSEPEHPDAIIESLGKQREFTRYRDGVRYRVVERRYAIFPQQPGQLSLAPIRFEGQARDANGQLKFLRDQQQLYDVPVKPVPDAYPADQPWLPARSLALAEDGLPPAGELNAGANLTRKIPLHADGLPAEALPPLPQETPAAIRSYPESPLRNTETTVDGLRSTLQQEAALVPVQAGNVVLPAIRIP
;
A
#
# COMPACT_ATOMS: atom_id res chain seq x y z
N ARG A 1 -30.66 -24.62 -31.70
CA ARG A 1 -29.19 -24.37 -31.77
C ARG A 1 -28.86 -23.02 -32.43
N ALA A 2 -29.52 -22.63 -33.55
CA ALA A 2 -29.25 -21.35 -34.24
C ALA A 2 -29.71 -20.12 -33.43
N ALA A 3 -30.80 -20.21 -32.68
CA ALA A 3 -31.29 -19.13 -31.82
C ALA A 3 -30.38 -18.88 -30.60
N HIS A 4 -29.78 -19.93 -30.04
CA HIS A 4 -28.87 -19.81 -28.91
C HIS A 4 -27.54 -19.19 -29.33
N LEU A 5 -27.00 -19.56 -30.48
CA LEU A 5 -25.81 -18.99 -31.06
C LEU A 5 -25.97 -17.50 -31.43
N ARG A 6 -27.18 -17.11 -31.87
CA ARG A 6 -27.49 -15.68 -32.12
C ARG A 6 -27.58 -14.88 -30.84
N SER A 7 -28.08 -15.43 -29.74
CA SER A 7 -28.15 -14.74 -28.47
C SER A 7 -26.76 -14.57 -27.84
N GLU A 8 -25.88 -15.56 -27.93
CA GLU A 8 -24.50 -15.45 -27.48
C GLU A 8 -23.67 -14.45 -28.30
N ALA A 9 -23.89 -14.44 -29.63
CA ALA A 9 -23.21 -13.45 -30.49
C ALA A 9 -23.72 -12.03 -30.27
N LEU A 10 -25.01 -11.84 -29.98
CA LEU A 10 -25.59 -10.56 -29.61
C LEU A 10 -25.07 -10.05 -28.25
N VAL A 11 -25.00 -10.93 -27.27
CA VAL A 11 -24.45 -10.60 -25.94
C VAL A 11 -22.96 -10.22 -26.03
N LYS A 12 -22.17 -10.92 -26.84
CA LYS A 12 -20.78 -10.57 -27.10
C LYS A 12 -20.63 -9.25 -27.87
N GLN A 13 -21.51 -8.98 -28.81
CA GLN A 13 -21.50 -7.72 -29.56
C GLN A 13 -21.91 -6.53 -28.70
N GLU A 14 -22.89 -6.69 -27.81
CA GLU A 14 -23.26 -5.66 -26.84
C GLU A 14 -22.18 -5.42 -25.79
N ALA A 15 -21.46 -6.47 -25.35
CA ALA A 15 -20.34 -6.34 -24.42
C ALA A 15 -19.13 -5.61 -25.06
N GLY A 16 -18.89 -5.78 -26.38
CA GLY A 16 -17.81 -5.13 -27.11
C GLY A 16 -18.10 -3.68 -27.54
N ALA A 17 -19.36 -3.24 -27.42
CA ALA A 17 -19.81 -1.90 -27.88
C ALA A 17 -20.12 -0.95 -26.72
N ARG A 18 -19.67 -1.23 -25.51
CA ARG A 18 -19.88 -0.35 -24.36
C ARG A 18 -19.13 0.96 -24.53
N ASP A 19 -19.79 2.08 -24.22
CA ASP A 19 -19.18 3.40 -24.22
C ASP A 19 -18.20 3.59 -23.06
N SER A 20 -18.46 2.91 -21.95
CA SER A 20 -17.60 2.90 -20.78
C SER A 20 -17.79 1.65 -19.93
N PHE A 21 -16.78 1.29 -19.18
CA PHE A 21 -16.83 0.22 -18.17
C PHE A 21 -15.68 0.32 -17.19
N ILE A 22 -15.81 -0.35 -16.04
CA ILE A 22 -14.82 -0.37 -14.99
C ILE A 22 -14.27 -1.80 -14.85
N GLU A 23 -12.95 -1.92 -14.74
CA GLU A 23 -12.28 -3.14 -14.33
C GLU A 23 -11.56 -2.92 -13.00
N LEU A 24 -11.76 -3.85 -12.09
CA LEU A 24 -11.11 -3.87 -10.78
C LEU A 24 -10.22 -5.09 -10.66
N SER A 25 -9.05 -4.90 -10.09
CA SER A 25 -8.16 -5.98 -9.74
C SER A 25 -7.44 -5.71 -8.43
N ALA A 26 -7.09 -6.77 -7.73
CA ALA A 26 -6.28 -6.68 -6.54
C ALA A 26 -5.07 -7.62 -6.67
N ASP A 27 -3.98 -7.28 -6.02
CA ASP A 27 -2.72 -8.04 -6.11
C ASP A 27 -2.74 -9.33 -5.28
N LYS A 28 -3.75 -9.51 -4.41
CA LYS A 28 -3.91 -10.67 -3.54
C LYS A 28 -5.36 -11.10 -3.46
N ALA A 29 -5.59 -12.41 -3.37
CA ALA A 29 -6.93 -12.97 -3.19
C ALA A 29 -7.38 -12.97 -1.73
N GLU A 30 -6.43 -13.00 -0.79
CA GLU A 30 -6.63 -12.97 0.65
C GLU A 30 -5.46 -12.27 1.33
N VAL A 31 -5.69 -11.72 2.50
CA VAL A 31 -4.66 -11.02 3.28
C VAL A 31 -4.79 -11.36 4.75
N TYR A 32 -3.72 -11.12 5.50
CA TYR A 32 -3.80 -11.03 6.95
C TYR A 32 -4.32 -9.66 7.37
N VAL A 33 -4.87 -9.58 8.58
CA VAL A 33 -5.24 -8.31 9.20
C VAL A 33 -4.05 -7.35 9.19
N GLN A 34 -4.27 -6.09 8.80
CA GLN A 34 -3.26 -5.04 8.65
C GLN A 34 -2.26 -5.25 7.50
N GLU A 35 -2.38 -6.30 6.73
CA GLU A 35 -1.57 -6.52 5.53
C GLU A 35 -2.08 -5.67 4.36
N GLN A 36 -1.16 -5.17 3.55
CA GLN A 36 -1.46 -4.36 2.37
C GLN A 36 -2.10 -5.17 1.25
N LEU A 37 -3.21 -4.67 0.74
CA LEU A 37 -3.84 -5.08 -0.51
C LEU A 37 -3.77 -3.91 -1.49
N VAL A 38 -3.26 -4.11 -2.69
CA VAL A 38 -3.25 -3.07 -3.72
C VAL A 38 -4.42 -3.26 -4.67
N LEU A 39 -5.33 -2.30 -4.65
CA LEU A 39 -6.47 -2.23 -5.57
C LEU A 39 -6.10 -1.37 -6.77
N THR A 40 -6.33 -1.90 -7.97
CA THR A 40 -6.22 -1.17 -9.23
C THR A 40 -7.60 -0.96 -9.82
N ILE A 41 -7.96 0.29 -10.06
CA ILE A 41 -9.20 0.68 -10.71
C ILE A 41 -8.86 1.18 -12.10
N GLN A 42 -9.43 0.56 -13.12
CA GLN A 42 -9.30 1.01 -14.50
C GLN A 42 -10.67 1.38 -15.06
N LEU A 43 -10.83 2.65 -15.42
CA LEU A 43 -12.01 3.15 -16.11
C LEU A 43 -11.71 3.25 -17.60
N PHE A 44 -12.47 2.52 -18.39
CA PHE A 44 -12.41 2.54 -19.86
C PHE A 44 -13.54 3.41 -20.39
N PHE A 45 -13.23 4.32 -21.29
CA PHE A 45 -14.27 5.09 -21.98
C PHE A 45 -13.85 5.39 -23.42
N SER A 46 -14.85 5.45 -24.30
CA SER A 46 -14.68 5.89 -25.69
C SER A 46 -15.23 7.31 -25.86
N GLY A 47 -14.77 8.01 -26.89
CA GLY A 47 -15.19 9.38 -27.15
C GLY A 47 -14.42 10.41 -26.32
N ASN A 48 -14.90 11.64 -26.36
CA ASN A 48 -14.30 12.76 -25.64
C ASN A 48 -15.06 13.01 -24.33
N LEU A 49 -14.41 12.74 -23.22
CA LEU A 49 -14.98 12.98 -21.90
C LEU A 49 -15.04 14.48 -21.62
N ILE A 50 -16.23 14.98 -21.35
CA ILE A 50 -16.47 16.38 -20.96
C ILE A 50 -16.28 16.53 -19.47
N ARG A 51 -16.89 15.61 -18.70
CA ARG A 51 -16.75 15.53 -17.25
C ARG A 51 -17.00 14.11 -16.80
N GLY A 52 -16.46 13.76 -15.64
CA GLY A 52 -16.68 12.46 -15.04
C GLY A 52 -16.27 12.46 -13.59
N GLU A 53 -16.96 11.66 -12.81
CA GLU A 53 -16.67 11.40 -11.42
C GLU A 53 -16.52 9.89 -11.21
N LEU A 54 -15.35 9.51 -10.72
CA LEU A 54 -15.04 8.14 -10.34
C LEU A 54 -14.93 8.10 -8.81
N SER A 55 -15.74 7.25 -8.16
CA SER A 55 -15.72 7.13 -6.72
C SER A 55 -14.40 6.51 -6.22
N GLU A 56 -14.04 6.85 -5.00
CA GLU A 56 -12.90 6.26 -4.31
C GLU A 56 -13.33 5.03 -3.51
N PRO A 57 -12.43 4.05 -3.28
CA PRO A 57 -12.75 2.95 -2.40
C PRO A 57 -12.90 3.45 -0.96
N GLU A 58 -13.90 2.94 -0.26
CA GLU A 58 -14.20 3.30 1.12
C GLU A 58 -14.59 2.04 1.90
N HIS A 59 -14.14 1.98 3.14
CA HIS A 59 -14.56 0.98 4.11
C HIS A 59 -14.26 1.46 5.52
N PRO A 60 -15.22 1.33 6.48
CA PRO A 60 -15.02 1.84 7.84
C PRO A 60 -13.92 1.11 8.62
N ASP A 61 -13.64 -0.16 8.28
CA ASP A 61 -12.66 -1.00 8.96
C ASP A 61 -11.37 -1.19 8.13
N ALA A 62 -11.08 -0.26 7.24
CA ALA A 62 -9.85 -0.29 6.45
C ALA A 62 -9.21 1.09 6.38
N ILE A 63 -7.88 1.11 6.42
CA ILE A 63 -7.10 2.28 6.07
C ILE A 63 -6.83 2.22 4.58
N ILE A 64 -7.11 3.30 3.86
CA ILE A 64 -6.98 3.37 2.41
C ILE A 64 -6.12 4.58 2.04
N GLU A 65 -5.05 4.32 1.29
CA GLU A 65 -4.09 5.32 0.83
C GLU A 65 -4.00 5.32 -0.69
N SER A 66 -4.10 6.49 -1.31
CA SER A 66 -3.88 6.63 -2.76
C SER A 66 -2.41 6.43 -3.11
N LEU A 67 -2.14 5.63 -4.14
CA LEU A 67 -0.79 5.33 -4.61
C LEU A 67 -0.39 6.23 -5.79
N GLY A 68 -0.11 7.49 -5.47
CA GLY A 68 0.35 8.46 -6.46
C GLY A 68 -0.75 9.04 -7.33
N LYS A 69 -0.34 9.61 -8.46
CA LYS A 69 -1.27 10.23 -9.41
C LYS A 69 -1.91 9.19 -10.31
N GLN A 70 -3.15 9.46 -10.73
CA GLN A 70 -3.79 8.64 -11.75
C GLN A 70 -2.97 8.63 -13.04
N ARG A 71 -3.00 7.50 -13.72
CA ARG A 71 -2.37 7.32 -15.04
C ARG A 71 -3.45 7.32 -16.11
N GLU A 72 -3.09 7.84 -17.28
CA GLU A 72 -3.96 7.83 -18.44
C GLU A 72 -3.21 7.21 -19.62
N PHE A 73 -3.88 6.30 -20.33
CA PHE A 73 -3.33 5.64 -21.49
C PHE A 73 -4.44 5.17 -22.41
N THR A 74 -4.09 4.63 -23.55
CA THR A 74 -5.03 4.09 -24.54
C THR A 74 -4.91 2.57 -24.59
N ARG A 75 -6.05 1.88 -24.68
CA ARG A 75 -6.12 0.45 -24.96
C ARG A 75 -7.16 0.14 -26.00
N TYR A 76 -6.87 -0.91 -26.78
CA TYR A 76 -7.84 -1.50 -27.69
C TYR A 76 -8.44 -2.72 -27.05
N ARG A 77 -9.77 -2.80 -27.06
CA ARG A 77 -10.51 -3.95 -26.57
C ARG A 77 -11.59 -4.29 -27.58
N ASP A 78 -11.55 -5.52 -28.14
CA ASP A 78 -12.50 -5.98 -29.16
C ASP A 78 -12.60 -5.02 -30.38
N GLY A 79 -11.47 -4.49 -30.83
CA GLY A 79 -11.40 -3.57 -31.95
C GLY A 79 -11.81 -2.13 -31.65
N VAL A 80 -12.22 -1.83 -30.43
CA VAL A 80 -12.57 -0.47 -29.99
C VAL A 80 -11.42 0.17 -29.26
N ARG A 81 -11.13 1.42 -29.60
CA ARG A 81 -10.13 2.22 -28.93
C ARG A 81 -10.73 2.87 -27.69
N TYR A 82 -10.20 2.52 -26.52
CA TYR A 82 -10.58 3.13 -25.25
C TYR A 82 -9.46 4.00 -24.69
N ARG A 83 -9.84 5.09 -24.07
CA ARG A 83 -8.98 5.76 -23.11
C ARG A 83 -9.17 5.09 -21.75
N VAL A 84 -8.08 4.95 -21.01
CA VAL A 84 -8.09 4.31 -19.69
C VAL A 84 -7.56 5.28 -18.67
N VAL A 85 -8.32 5.45 -17.60
CA VAL A 85 -7.88 6.14 -16.38
C VAL A 85 -7.62 5.07 -15.33
N GLU A 86 -6.41 5.02 -14.82
CA GLU A 86 -6.00 4.06 -13.81
C GLU A 86 -5.67 4.75 -12.50
N ARG A 87 -6.28 4.27 -11.42
CA ARG A 87 -6.00 4.68 -10.05
C ARG A 87 -5.63 3.46 -9.23
N ARG A 88 -4.65 3.62 -8.34
CA ARG A 88 -4.23 2.55 -7.42
C ARG A 88 -4.33 3.01 -5.99
N TYR A 89 -4.70 2.08 -5.12
CA TYR A 89 -4.87 2.31 -3.69
C TYR A 89 -4.25 1.18 -2.90
N ALA A 90 -3.56 1.53 -1.81
CA ALA A 90 -3.17 0.56 -0.79
C ALA A 90 -4.27 0.48 0.27
N ILE A 91 -4.76 -0.71 0.53
CA ILE A 91 -5.84 -0.98 1.47
C ILE A 91 -5.31 -1.89 2.57
N PHE A 92 -5.49 -1.47 3.82
CA PHE A 92 -5.05 -2.18 5.02
C PHE A 92 -6.29 -2.54 5.86
N PRO A 93 -6.85 -3.75 5.72
CA PRO A 93 -7.98 -4.18 6.54
C PRO A 93 -7.59 -4.23 8.03
N GLN A 94 -8.39 -3.62 8.88
CA GLN A 94 -8.08 -3.51 10.31
C GLN A 94 -8.80 -4.56 11.16
N GLN A 95 -9.71 -5.32 10.56
CA GLN A 95 -10.48 -6.37 11.24
C GLN A 95 -10.39 -7.67 10.46
N PRO A 96 -10.24 -8.83 11.13
CA PRO A 96 -10.37 -10.12 10.47
C PRO A 96 -11.81 -10.37 10.02
N GLY A 97 -11.99 -11.28 9.09
CA GLY A 97 -13.28 -11.63 8.51
C GLY A 97 -13.25 -11.49 7.00
N GLN A 98 -14.26 -10.87 6.42
CA GLN A 98 -14.28 -10.56 5.00
C GLN A 98 -14.32 -9.06 4.76
N LEU A 99 -13.47 -8.60 3.85
CA LEU A 99 -13.47 -7.23 3.40
C LEU A 99 -14.36 -7.14 2.15
N SER A 100 -15.51 -6.48 2.29
CA SER A 100 -16.44 -6.17 1.20
C SER A 100 -16.41 -4.68 0.95
N LEU A 101 -15.70 -4.26 -0.09
CA LEU A 101 -15.67 -2.86 -0.49
C LEU A 101 -16.98 -2.46 -1.15
N ALA A 102 -17.42 -1.23 -0.91
CA ALA A 102 -18.54 -0.66 -1.64
C ALA A 102 -18.24 -0.63 -3.15
N PRO A 103 -19.26 -0.74 -4.02
CA PRO A 103 -19.05 -0.66 -5.45
C PRO A 103 -18.35 0.64 -5.86
N ILE A 104 -17.41 0.52 -6.80
CA ILE A 104 -16.81 1.67 -7.46
C ILE A 104 -17.77 2.13 -8.54
N ARG A 105 -18.09 3.42 -8.56
CA ARG A 105 -19.09 4.02 -9.45
C ARG A 105 -18.47 5.11 -10.30
N PHE A 106 -18.91 5.16 -11.53
CA PHE A 106 -18.56 6.21 -12.47
C PHE A 106 -19.82 6.83 -13.04
N GLU A 107 -19.85 8.16 -13.07
CA GLU A 107 -20.85 8.95 -13.79
C GLU A 107 -20.13 10.03 -14.60
N GLY A 108 -20.54 10.19 -15.85
CA GLY A 108 -19.90 11.17 -16.71
C GLY A 108 -20.70 11.53 -17.95
N GLN A 109 -20.16 12.47 -18.70
CA GLN A 109 -20.68 12.89 -19.98
C GLN A 109 -19.55 12.92 -21.00
N ALA A 110 -19.82 12.38 -22.16
CA ALA A 110 -18.88 12.35 -23.28
C ALA A 110 -19.57 12.71 -24.60
N ARG A 111 -18.79 13.16 -25.57
CA ARG A 111 -19.23 13.30 -26.94
C ARG A 111 -18.70 12.15 -27.78
N ASP A 112 -19.57 11.55 -28.58
CA ASP A 112 -19.17 10.52 -29.53
C ASP A 112 -18.51 11.13 -30.78
N ALA A 113 -18.15 10.27 -31.75
CA ALA A 113 -17.53 10.66 -33.00
C ALA A 113 -18.39 11.62 -33.84
N ASN A 114 -19.72 11.58 -33.66
CA ASN A 114 -20.69 12.43 -34.33
C ASN A 114 -20.98 13.73 -33.56
N GLY A 115 -20.28 13.97 -32.44
CA GLY A 115 -20.48 15.11 -31.57
C GLY A 115 -21.71 15.03 -30.67
N GLN A 116 -22.39 13.90 -30.64
CA GLN A 116 -23.55 13.70 -29.78
C GLN A 116 -23.15 13.49 -28.32
N LEU A 117 -23.92 14.13 -27.42
CA LEU A 117 -23.73 13.98 -26.00
C LEU A 117 -24.24 12.62 -25.53
N LYS A 118 -23.38 11.90 -24.79
CA LYS A 118 -23.73 10.65 -24.16
C LYS A 118 -23.51 10.73 -22.65
N PHE A 119 -24.45 10.14 -21.91
CA PHE A 119 -24.33 9.98 -20.47
C PHE A 119 -23.73 8.61 -20.17
N LEU A 120 -22.70 8.60 -19.36
CA LEU A 120 -21.98 7.38 -18.97
C LEU A 120 -22.29 7.08 -17.51
N ARG A 121 -22.61 5.84 -17.23
CA ARG A 121 -22.84 5.37 -15.85
C ARG A 121 -22.39 3.93 -15.75
N ASP A 122 -21.48 3.66 -14.84
CA ASP A 122 -20.91 2.35 -14.62
C ASP A 122 -20.73 2.07 -13.13
N GLN A 123 -20.72 0.80 -12.82
CA GLN A 123 -20.51 0.31 -11.47
C GLN A 123 -19.79 -1.03 -11.53
N GLN A 124 -18.85 -1.24 -10.63
CA GLN A 124 -18.19 -2.52 -10.48
C GLN A 124 -17.82 -2.75 -9.01
N GLN A 125 -17.88 -3.99 -8.58
CA GLN A 125 -17.53 -4.37 -7.22
C GLN A 125 -16.41 -5.41 -7.24
N LEU A 126 -15.39 -5.19 -6.41
CA LEU A 126 -14.35 -6.17 -6.19
C LEU A 126 -14.94 -7.38 -5.46
N TYR A 127 -14.39 -8.57 -5.72
CA TYR A 127 -14.71 -9.76 -4.93
C TYR A 127 -14.42 -9.52 -3.44
N ASP A 128 -15.15 -10.23 -2.57
CA ASP A 128 -14.87 -10.18 -1.14
C ASP A 128 -13.50 -10.80 -0.84
N VAL A 129 -12.70 -10.09 -0.06
CA VAL A 129 -11.35 -10.50 0.28
C VAL A 129 -11.35 -11.07 1.70
N PRO A 130 -11.01 -12.36 1.87
CA PRO A 130 -10.82 -12.93 3.19
C PRO A 130 -9.66 -12.25 3.92
N VAL A 131 -9.91 -11.83 5.15
CA VAL A 131 -8.92 -11.22 6.04
C VAL A 131 -8.67 -12.16 7.20
N LYS A 132 -7.48 -12.76 7.22
CA LYS A 132 -7.10 -13.71 8.26
C LYS A 132 -6.68 -12.98 9.52
N PRO A 133 -7.01 -13.52 10.71
CA PRO A 133 -6.50 -12.98 11.95
C PRO A 133 -5.00 -13.25 12.10
N VAL A 134 -4.36 -12.56 13.03
CA VAL A 134 -3.00 -12.89 13.45
C VAL A 134 -2.94 -14.37 13.82
N PRO A 135 -1.98 -15.16 13.30
CA PRO A 135 -1.90 -16.58 13.63
C PRO A 135 -1.70 -16.81 15.13
N ASP A 136 -2.34 -17.85 15.69
CA ASP A 136 -2.23 -18.19 17.11
C ASP A 136 -0.79 -18.48 17.54
N ALA A 137 0.03 -19.00 16.61
CA ALA A 137 1.43 -19.29 16.85
C ALA A 137 2.31 -18.03 16.93
N TYR A 138 1.79 -16.86 16.51
CA TYR A 138 2.55 -15.62 16.60
C TYR A 138 2.52 -15.11 18.07
N PRO A 139 3.68 -14.74 18.65
CA PRO A 139 3.73 -14.29 20.04
C PRO A 139 2.87 -13.03 20.26
N ALA A 140 1.99 -13.07 21.26
CA ALA A 140 1.07 -11.97 21.56
C ALA A 140 1.76 -10.71 22.09
N ASP A 141 2.96 -10.82 22.62
CA ASP A 141 3.78 -9.74 23.14
C ASP A 141 4.68 -9.08 22.08
N GLN A 142 4.64 -9.58 20.85
CA GLN A 142 5.42 -9.07 19.73
C GLN A 142 4.55 -8.21 18.80
N PRO A 143 5.09 -7.12 18.22
CA PRO A 143 4.35 -6.33 17.26
C PRO A 143 4.04 -7.13 16.00
N TRP A 144 2.81 -7.06 15.52
CA TRP A 144 2.40 -7.67 14.27
C TRP A 144 2.76 -6.74 13.10
N LEU A 145 3.67 -7.18 12.24
CA LEU A 145 4.18 -6.40 11.11
C LEU A 145 4.07 -7.20 9.81
N PRO A 146 2.88 -7.28 9.21
CA PRO A 146 2.63 -8.07 8.00
C PRO A 146 3.14 -7.36 6.75
N ALA A 147 4.43 -7.07 6.71
CA ALA A 147 5.10 -6.44 5.58
C ALA A 147 5.52 -7.46 4.53
N ARG A 148 5.72 -7.00 3.29
CA ARG A 148 6.36 -7.80 2.25
C ARG A 148 7.82 -8.03 2.59
N SER A 149 8.50 -7.00 3.12
CA SER A 149 9.87 -7.09 3.60
C SER A 149 10.11 -6.07 4.71
N LEU A 150 11.00 -6.44 5.62
CA LEU A 150 11.52 -5.58 6.67
C LEU A 150 13.05 -5.66 6.64
N ALA A 151 13.71 -4.51 6.74
CA ALA A 151 15.15 -4.46 6.81
C ALA A 151 15.58 -3.50 7.93
N LEU A 152 16.44 -4.00 8.80
CA LEU A 152 17.02 -3.24 9.89
C LEU A 152 18.50 -3.02 9.60
N ALA A 153 18.97 -1.79 9.73
CA ALA A 153 20.37 -1.45 9.57
C ALA A 153 20.87 -0.69 10.79
N GLU A 154 22.15 -0.53 10.88
CA GLU A 154 22.80 0.28 11.91
C GLU A 154 23.93 1.08 11.28
N ASP A 155 24.03 2.35 11.63
CA ASP A 155 25.02 3.26 11.12
C ASP A 155 25.55 4.17 12.23
N GLY A 156 26.73 4.74 12.02
CA GLY A 156 27.34 5.71 12.94
C GLY A 156 28.18 5.10 14.06
N LEU A 157 28.26 3.76 14.16
CA LEU A 157 29.16 3.10 15.09
C LEU A 157 30.46 2.72 14.38
N PRO A 158 31.63 2.99 14.98
CA PRO A 158 32.88 2.48 14.43
C PRO A 158 32.93 0.96 14.54
N PRO A 159 33.62 0.26 13.61
CA PRO A 159 34.02 -1.12 13.85
C PRO A 159 34.83 -1.14 15.14
N ALA A 160 34.87 -2.29 15.85
CA ALA A 160 35.49 -2.44 17.14
C ALA A 160 36.70 -1.50 17.33
N GLY A 161 36.61 -0.59 18.28
CA GLY A 161 37.61 0.45 18.50
C GLY A 161 37.57 1.01 19.91
N GLU A 162 38.62 1.70 20.28
CA GLU A 162 38.72 2.39 21.57
C GLU A 162 38.17 3.81 21.47
N LEU A 163 37.37 4.19 22.44
CA LEU A 163 36.82 5.53 22.59
C LEU A 163 37.21 6.11 23.94
N ASN A 164 37.51 7.39 23.96
CA ASN A 164 37.73 8.10 25.21
C ASN A 164 36.40 8.38 25.93
N ALA A 165 36.44 8.33 27.27
CA ALA A 165 35.29 8.77 28.07
C ALA A 165 34.95 10.21 27.72
N GLY A 166 33.64 10.49 27.53
CA GLY A 166 33.16 11.79 27.09
C GLY A 166 33.13 12.01 25.58
N ALA A 167 33.65 11.06 24.76
CA ALA A 167 33.47 11.10 23.31
C ALA A 167 32.01 10.97 22.96
N ASN A 168 31.58 11.58 21.86
CA ASN A 168 30.21 11.56 21.40
C ASN A 168 30.10 10.76 20.10
N LEU A 169 29.24 9.73 20.10
CA LEU A 169 28.87 8.95 18.92
C LEU A 169 27.40 9.12 18.64
N THR A 170 27.06 9.23 17.38
CA THR A 170 25.66 9.18 16.95
C THR A 170 25.35 7.82 16.36
N ARG A 171 24.45 7.07 17.02
CA ARG A 171 23.95 5.79 16.52
C ARG A 171 22.67 6.05 15.73
N LYS A 172 22.61 5.56 14.51
CA LYS A 172 21.42 5.63 13.65
C LYS A 172 20.93 4.22 13.36
N ILE A 173 19.65 3.99 13.56
CA ILE A 173 19.01 2.71 13.30
C ILE A 173 17.83 2.95 12.39
N PRO A 174 17.99 2.80 11.07
CA PRO A 174 16.88 2.83 10.13
C PRO A 174 16.19 1.46 10.07
N LEU A 175 14.87 1.47 10.17
CA LEU A 175 14.00 0.34 9.87
C LEU A 175 13.24 0.65 8.60
N HIS A 176 13.45 -0.18 7.56
CA HIS A 176 12.76 -0.06 6.29
C HIS A 176 11.68 -1.13 6.18
N ALA A 177 10.49 -0.74 5.75
CA ALA A 177 9.38 -1.64 5.50
C ALA A 177 8.84 -1.45 4.09
N ASP A 178 8.52 -2.56 3.44
CA ASP A 178 7.81 -2.58 2.17
C ASP A 178 6.41 -3.18 2.41
N GLY A 179 5.37 -2.41 2.14
CA GLY A 179 3.99 -2.82 2.35
C GLY A 179 3.38 -2.43 3.70
N LEU A 180 3.96 -1.46 4.40
CA LEU A 180 3.37 -0.87 5.60
C LEU A 180 3.58 0.65 5.62
N PRO A 181 2.65 1.41 6.22
CA PRO A 181 2.90 2.82 6.51
C PRO A 181 3.88 2.97 7.68
N ALA A 182 4.58 4.09 7.75
CA ALA A 182 5.57 4.34 8.80
C ALA A 182 4.94 4.37 10.21
N GLU A 183 3.69 4.76 10.32
CA GLU A 183 2.93 4.78 11.56
C GLU A 183 2.72 3.39 12.16
N ALA A 184 2.76 2.35 11.33
CA ALA A 184 2.66 0.96 11.80
C ALA A 184 3.96 0.41 12.37
N LEU A 185 5.08 1.09 12.15
CA LEU A 185 6.38 0.63 12.63
C LEU A 185 6.56 0.99 14.11
N PRO A 186 6.83 0.00 14.98
CA PRO A 186 7.03 0.25 16.39
C PRO A 186 8.38 0.88 16.66
N PRO A 187 8.53 1.67 17.72
CA PRO A 187 9.83 2.11 18.16
C PRO A 187 10.69 0.89 18.52
N LEU A 188 11.97 0.96 18.16
CA LEU A 188 12.91 -0.11 18.44
C LEU A 188 13.45 0.03 19.88
N PRO A 189 13.58 -1.09 20.62
CA PRO A 189 14.20 -1.03 21.92
C PRO A 189 15.67 -0.67 21.81
N GLN A 190 16.10 0.30 22.61
CA GLN A 190 17.50 0.72 22.69
C GLN A 190 17.98 0.56 24.12
N GLU A 191 18.51 -0.61 24.42
CA GLU A 191 19.15 -0.87 25.72
C GLU A 191 20.63 -0.51 25.62
N THR A 192 21.10 0.25 26.59
CA THR A 192 22.53 0.57 26.70
C THR A 192 23.07 0.10 28.05
N PRO A 193 24.32 -0.41 28.07
CA PRO A 193 25.00 -0.74 29.33
C PRO A 193 25.19 0.52 30.19
N ALA A 194 25.34 0.33 31.48
CA ALA A 194 25.55 1.43 32.43
C ALA A 194 26.78 2.30 32.14
N ALA A 195 27.78 1.76 31.45
CA ALA A 195 28.97 2.45 31.02
C ALA A 195 28.74 3.48 29.90
N ILE A 196 27.56 3.44 29.26
CA ILE A 196 27.23 4.35 28.17
C ILE A 196 25.93 5.08 28.51
N ARG A 197 25.94 6.39 28.38
CA ARG A 197 24.71 7.19 28.40
C ARG A 197 24.16 7.35 27.01
N SER A 198 22.86 7.15 26.88
CA SER A 198 22.12 7.32 25.63
C SER A 198 21.22 8.55 25.73
N TYR A 199 21.29 9.38 24.71
CA TYR A 199 20.42 10.55 24.54
C TYR A 199 19.61 10.34 23.26
N PRO A 200 18.47 9.63 23.33
CA PRO A 200 17.66 9.36 22.16
C PRO A 200 16.97 10.62 21.66
N GLU A 201 16.90 10.75 20.35
CA GLU A 201 16.10 11.75 19.66
C GLU A 201 14.72 11.18 19.29
N SER A 202 13.78 12.06 18.98
CA SER A 202 12.46 11.64 18.48
C SER A 202 12.62 10.87 17.18
N PRO A 203 11.92 9.74 17.01
CA PRO A 203 11.99 8.95 15.78
C PRO A 203 11.49 9.75 14.58
N LEU A 204 12.15 9.60 13.44
CA LEU A 204 11.72 10.16 12.17
C LEU A 204 10.99 9.08 11.37
N ARG A 205 9.78 9.38 10.93
CA ARG A 205 8.95 8.50 10.13
C ARG A 205 8.72 9.10 8.76
N ASN A 206 8.87 8.28 7.73
CA ASN A 206 8.59 8.68 6.35
C ASN A 206 7.89 7.55 5.60
N THR A 207 6.84 7.90 4.87
CA THR A 207 6.11 6.97 4.01
C THR A 207 6.15 7.49 2.58
N GLU A 208 6.58 6.63 1.66
CA GLU A 208 6.56 6.89 0.21
C GLU A 208 5.50 6.02 -0.46
N THR A 209 4.81 6.58 -1.44
CA THR A 209 3.91 5.82 -2.30
C THR A 209 4.62 5.38 -3.56
N THR A 210 4.44 4.11 -3.93
CA THR A 210 4.91 3.55 -5.20
C THR A 210 3.75 2.88 -5.91
N VAL A 211 3.91 2.50 -7.16
CA VAL A 211 2.88 1.76 -7.92
C VAL A 211 2.56 0.40 -7.29
N ASP A 212 3.47 -0.15 -6.52
CA ASP A 212 3.32 -1.46 -5.89
C ASP A 212 2.91 -1.39 -4.41
N GLY A 213 2.70 -0.19 -3.88
CA GLY A 213 2.27 0.01 -2.51
C GLY A 213 3.14 1.01 -1.74
N LEU A 214 3.05 0.95 -0.41
CA LEU A 214 3.77 1.85 0.46
C LEU A 214 5.17 1.31 0.78
N ARG A 215 6.13 2.22 0.85
CA ARG A 215 7.45 2.02 1.44
C ARG A 215 7.62 2.99 2.58
N SER A 216 8.09 2.50 3.71
CA SER A 216 8.23 3.32 4.90
C SER A 216 9.57 3.14 5.57
N THR A 217 9.97 4.18 6.29
CA THR A 217 11.19 4.19 7.09
C THR A 217 10.89 4.78 8.45
N LEU A 218 11.35 4.08 9.48
CA LEU A 218 11.48 4.61 10.84
C LEU A 218 12.96 4.74 11.14
N GLN A 219 13.44 5.95 11.39
CA GLN A 219 14.83 6.19 11.74
C GLN A 219 14.91 6.64 13.20
N GLN A 220 15.63 5.87 13.99
CA GLN A 220 15.94 6.24 15.38
C GLN A 220 17.40 6.64 15.49
N GLU A 221 17.64 7.78 16.15
CA GLU A 221 18.98 8.30 16.42
C GLU A 221 19.16 8.46 17.91
N ALA A 222 20.35 8.15 18.40
CA ALA A 222 20.74 8.42 19.75
C ALA A 222 22.20 8.84 19.81
N ALA A 223 22.49 9.85 20.60
CA ALA A 223 23.86 10.17 20.97
C ALA A 223 24.30 9.22 22.09
N LEU A 224 25.43 8.58 21.92
CA LEU A 224 26.01 7.66 22.90
C LEU A 224 27.29 8.27 23.45
N VAL A 225 27.36 8.35 24.76
CA VAL A 225 28.50 8.90 25.46
C VAL A 225 29.06 7.89 26.45
N PRO A 226 30.27 7.37 26.25
CA PRO A 226 30.93 6.50 27.22
C PRO A 226 31.24 7.31 28.49
N VAL A 227 30.85 6.76 29.65
CA VAL A 227 31.04 7.45 30.96
C VAL A 227 31.93 6.66 31.90
N GLN A 228 32.29 5.41 31.55
CA GLN A 228 33.14 4.53 32.34
C GLN A 228 34.14 3.82 31.44
N ALA A 229 35.31 3.52 31.97
CA ALA A 229 36.32 2.72 31.31
C ALA A 229 35.92 1.23 31.36
N GLY A 230 36.25 0.48 30.31
CA GLY A 230 36.02 -0.95 30.23
C GLY A 230 35.60 -1.39 28.84
N ASN A 231 35.41 -2.71 28.68
CA ASN A 231 34.90 -3.29 27.46
C ASN A 231 33.37 -3.28 27.52
N VAL A 232 32.76 -2.71 26.48
CA VAL A 232 31.31 -2.56 26.41
C VAL A 232 30.80 -3.19 25.13
N VAL A 233 29.72 -3.97 25.25
CA VAL A 233 29.01 -4.58 24.13
C VAL A 233 27.59 -4.03 24.12
N LEU A 234 27.18 -3.47 22.97
CA LEU A 234 25.79 -3.05 22.77
C LEU A 234 24.93 -4.26 22.44
N PRO A 235 23.76 -4.42 23.11
CA PRO A 235 22.85 -5.51 22.78
C PRO A 235 22.36 -5.47 21.33
N ALA A 236 22.17 -6.65 20.75
CA ALA A 236 21.58 -6.76 19.43
C ALA A 236 20.11 -6.32 19.45
N ILE A 237 19.68 -5.57 18.43
CA ILE A 237 18.30 -5.20 18.22
C ILE A 237 17.67 -6.21 17.28
N ARG A 238 16.55 -6.77 17.67
CA ARG A 238 15.83 -7.77 16.90
C ARG A 238 14.40 -7.34 16.64
N ILE A 239 13.91 -7.65 15.42
CA ILE A 239 12.52 -7.53 15.04
C ILE A 239 11.97 -8.95 14.93
N PRO A 240 10.79 -9.25 15.49
CA PRO A 240 10.18 -10.56 15.39
C PRO A 240 9.76 -10.93 13.98
#